data_a1997e6bbdcfd0a0caaf3b41d7cb7497
#
_entry.id   a1997e6bbdcfd0a0caaf3b41d7cb7497
#
_cell.length_a   1.000
_cell.length_b   1.000
_cell.length_c   1.000
_cell.angle_alpha   90.00
_cell.angle_beta   90.00
_cell.angle_gamma   90.00
#
_symmetry.space_group_name_H-M   'P 1'
#
loop_
_entity.id
_entity.type
_entity.pdbx_description
1 polymer ?
#
loop_
_entity_poly.entity_id
_entity_poly.type
_entity_poly.pdbx_seq_one_letter_code
_entity_poly.pdbx_strand_id
1 'polypeptide(L)'
;LPKKNQKYYVLDSEVIGLRIYVQISGEKSFYLQRYLKEFKYSKKTKIGDFPEMSIKAARKLAAEIKSDNVQGKDPIVAAAARAKEKTFEIVLNEYVEKRLKNRTDKNKLKNEQSNIDCWLLGNTNDVDILKVWKLHREDLNIKSKRMSSITKEDIIDYHKAVTIKTSYHANQMVKFIRKLFNYAKGRRYFTGDNPASMFKGNYNAEIKDHSDYYGSADMHKIILAALKLSKNHEKRVACYGILASLLCGGRPQSEIFNLTVDQIDIKNKCIHYKKSKVGQWTRPINPRMVAHLELIMKARS
;
A
#
# COMPACT_ATOMS: atom_id res chain seq x y z
N LEU A 1 45.79 41.28 -19.24
CA LEU A 1 46.61 40.11 -19.56
C LEU A 1 46.62 39.15 -18.38
N PRO A 2 46.47 37.84 -18.59
CA PRO A 2 46.45 36.88 -17.49
C PRO A 2 47.79 36.85 -16.80
N LYS A 3 47.77 36.86 -15.47
CA LYS A 3 49.00 36.68 -14.67
C LYS A 3 49.58 35.28 -14.93
N LYS A 4 50.85 35.21 -15.33
CA LYS A 4 51.53 33.90 -15.47
C LYS A 4 51.42 33.10 -14.16
N ASN A 5 51.04 31.83 -14.28
CA ASN A 5 50.88 30.86 -13.18
C ASN A 5 49.65 31.03 -12.27
N GLN A 6 48.55 31.56 -12.74
CA GLN A 6 47.26 31.55 -11.98
C GLN A 6 46.13 31.05 -12.81
N LYS A 7 45.24 30.26 -12.18
CA LYS A 7 43.93 29.90 -12.77
C LYS A 7 43.09 31.17 -12.88
N TYR A 8 42.50 31.39 -14.05
CA TYR A 8 41.61 32.51 -14.23
C TYR A 8 40.35 32.07 -15.03
N TYR A 9 39.37 32.94 -15.06
CA TYR A 9 38.20 32.74 -15.87
C TYR A 9 37.86 33.99 -16.68
N VAL A 10 37.28 33.78 -17.84
CA VAL A 10 36.74 34.84 -18.70
C VAL A 10 35.24 34.70 -18.77
N LEU A 11 34.56 35.82 -18.57
CA LEU A 11 33.06 35.84 -18.70
C LEU A 11 32.69 35.92 -20.17
N ASP A 12 31.64 35.20 -20.53
CA ASP A 12 31.03 35.37 -21.84
C ASP A 12 30.21 36.66 -21.91
N SER A 13 30.33 37.39 -23.02
CA SER A 13 29.67 38.69 -23.22
C SER A 13 28.17 38.57 -23.56
N GLU A 14 27.71 37.43 -24.10
CA GLU A 14 26.35 37.24 -24.57
C GLU A 14 25.49 36.42 -23.58
N VAL A 15 26.10 35.43 -22.96
CA VAL A 15 25.35 34.53 -22.08
C VAL A 15 25.81 34.74 -20.62
N ILE A 16 24.99 35.49 -19.87
CA ILE A 16 25.20 35.75 -18.45
C ILE A 16 25.42 34.44 -17.68
N GLY A 17 26.54 34.34 -16.96
CA GLY A 17 26.90 33.18 -16.15
C GLY A 17 27.70 32.10 -16.88
N LEU A 18 27.82 32.17 -18.20
CA LEU A 18 28.74 31.32 -18.95
C LEU A 18 30.15 31.86 -18.76
N ARG A 19 31.10 30.97 -18.46
CA ARG A 19 32.52 31.31 -18.21
C ARG A 19 33.40 30.24 -18.85
N ILE A 20 34.55 30.68 -19.34
CA ILE A 20 35.65 29.79 -19.68
C ILE A 20 36.69 29.84 -18.58
N TYR A 21 37.02 28.71 -18.00
CA TYR A 21 38.09 28.56 -17.03
C TYR A 21 39.35 28.11 -17.73
N VAL A 22 40.44 28.80 -17.48
CA VAL A 22 41.75 28.46 -17.99
C VAL A 22 42.59 27.95 -16.81
N GLN A 23 43.07 26.72 -16.90
CA GLN A 23 43.94 26.11 -15.93
C GLN A 23 45.40 26.57 -16.13
N ILE A 24 46.26 26.34 -15.14
CA ILE A 24 47.72 26.61 -15.23
C ILE A 24 48.33 25.77 -16.37
N SER A 25 47.82 24.56 -16.60
CA SER A 25 48.20 23.67 -17.71
C SER A 25 47.84 24.23 -19.11
N GLY A 26 47.04 25.30 -19.19
CA GLY A 26 46.53 25.84 -20.45
C GLY A 26 45.21 25.22 -20.90
N GLU A 27 44.72 24.17 -20.22
CA GLU A 27 43.43 23.60 -20.48
C GLU A 27 42.29 24.58 -20.25
N LYS A 28 41.30 24.57 -21.14
CA LYS A 28 40.17 25.49 -21.13
C LYS A 28 38.86 24.70 -21.05
N SER A 29 38.04 25.03 -20.07
CA SER A 29 36.74 24.37 -19.88
C SER A 29 35.63 25.40 -19.72
N PHE A 30 34.49 25.14 -20.35
CA PHE A 30 33.30 25.95 -20.22
C PHE A 30 32.50 25.55 -18.97
N TYR A 31 32.08 26.55 -18.22
CA TYR A 31 31.25 26.41 -17.04
C TYR A 31 30.09 27.39 -17.07
N LEU A 32 28.92 26.93 -16.67
CA LEU A 32 27.76 27.77 -16.42
C LEU A 32 27.57 27.94 -14.90
N GLN A 33 27.67 29.20 -14.45
CA GLN A 33 27.36 29.56 -13.07
C GLN A 33 25.93 30.09 -12.99
N ARG A 34 25.13 29.52 -12.11
CA ARG A 34 23.72 29.87 -11.93
C ARG A 34 23.41 30.05 -10.46
N TYR A 35 22.62 31.07 -10.14
CA TYR A 35 22.02 31.22 -8.83
C TYR A 35 20.72 30.45 -8.75
N LEU A 36 20.64 29.50 -7.85
CA LEU A 36 19.47 28.69 -7.59
C LEU A 36 18.67 29.33 -6.44
N LYS A 37 17.61 30.06 -6.78
CA LYS A 37 16.78 30.83 -5.82
C LYS A 37 16.20 29.97 -4.70
N GLU A 38 15.74 28.75 -5.03
CA GLU A 38 15.15 27.81 -4.07
C GLU A 38 16.13 27.35 -2.99
N PHE A 39 17.42 27.29 -3.33
CA PHE A 39 18.48 26.81 -2.43
C PHE A 39 19.38 27.94 -1.91
N LYS A 40 19.16 29.17 -2.35
CA LYS A 40 19.93 30.36 -1.97
C LYS A 40 21.47 30.23 -2.15
N TYR A 41 21.92 29.48 -3.16
CA TYR A 41 23.34 29.35 -3.49
C TYR A 41 23.63 29.38 -5.00
N SER A 42 24.85 29.66 -5.36
CA SER A 42 25.34 29.64 -6.74
C SER A 42 25.97 28.30 -7.08
N LYS A 43 25.48 27.64 -8.13
CA LYS A 43 26.05 26.40 -8.65
C LYS A 43 26.85 26.63 -9.91
N LYS A 44 28.04 26.02 -9.95
CA LYS A 44 28.94 25.99 -11.09
C LYS A 44 28.87 24.61 -11.73
N THR A 45 28.47 24.54 -13.01
CA THR A 45 28.32 23.27 -13.77
C THR A 45 29.26 23.31 -14.97
N LYS A 46 30.13 22.30 -15.11
CA LYS A 46 30.94 22.11 -16.32
C LYS A 46 30.04 21.69 -17.46
N ILE A 47 30.17 22.32 -18.63
CA ILE A 47 29.36 22.04 -19.82
C ILE A 47 30.17 21.50 -20.99
N GLY A 48 31.49 21.64 -20.99
CA GLY A 48 32.36 21.07 -22.00
C GLY A 48 33.79 21.62 -21.93
N ASP A 49 34.65 21.09 -22.79
CA ASP A 49 36.04 21.46 -22.89
C ASP A 49 36.33 22.12 -24.26
N PHE A 50 37.20 23.11 -24.28
CA PHE A 50 37.72 23.71 -25.50
C PHE A 50 39.06 23.04 -25.85
N PRO A 51 39.34 22.70 -27.12
CA PRO A 51 38.63 23.08 -28.34
C PRO A 51 37.52 22.12 -28.79
N GLU A 52 37.26 21.01 -28.10
CA GLU A 52 36.26 20.01 -28.46
C GLU A 52 34.87 20.62 -28.58
N MET A 53 34.54 21.57 -27.73
CA MET A 53 33.32 22.36 -27.79
C MET A 53 33.64 23.80 -28.27
N SER A 54 32.95 24.25 -29.32
CA SER A 54 33.05 25.64 -29.77
C SER A 54 32.30 26.59 -28.83
N ILE A 55 32.69 27.88 -28.82
CA ILE A 55 31.99 28.91 -28.05
C ILE A 55 30.52 29.00 -28.43
N LYS A 56 30.17 28.86 -29.73
CA LYS A 56 28.80 28.87 -30.21
C LYS A 56 27.98 27.68 -29.65
N ALA A 57 28.56 26.48 -29.59
CA ALA A 57 27.95 25.31 -29.01
C ALA A 57 27.77 25.48 -27.49
N ALA A 58 28.76 26.01 -26.79
CA ALA A 58 28.69 26.31 -25.37
C ALA A 58 27.58 27.33 -25.03
N ARG A 59 27.42 28.38 -25.84
CA ARG A 59 26.34 29.37 -25.71
C ARG A 59 24.95 28.72 -25.90
N LYS A 60 24.81 27.90 -26.95
CA LYS A 60 23.56 27.18 -27.24
C LYS A 60 23.18 26.28 -26.05
N LEU A 61 24.10 25.43 -25.59
CA LEU A 61 23.86 24.53 -24.48
C LEU A 61 23.57 25.29 -23.17
N ALA A 62 24.27 26.38 -22.91
CA ALA A 62 24.00 27.23 -21.74
C ALA A 62 22.61 27.88 -21.79
N ALA A 63 22.13 28.27 -22.97
CA ALA A 63 20.78 28.79 -23.17
C ALA A 63 19.71 27.71 -22.97
N GLU A 64 19.92 26.49 -23.49
CA GLU A 64 19.05 25.35 -23.28
C GLU A 64 18.92 24.99 -21.79
N ILE A 65 20.04 24.89 -21.09
CA ILE A 65 20.06 24.64 -19.64
C ILE A 65 19.33 25.74 -18.86
N LYS A 66 19.40 26.99 -19.30
CA LYS A 66 18.64 28.09 -18.68
C LYS A 66 17.14 28.00 -18.97
N SER A 67 16.77 27.66 -20.19
CA SER A 67 15.38 27.47 -20.60
C SER A 67 14.72 26.34 -19.80
N ASP A 68 15.41 25.22 -19.65
CA ASP A 68 14.94 24.08 -18.85
C ASP A 68 14.73 24.47 -17.37
N ASN A 69 15.54 25.37 -16.85
CA ASN A 69 15.39 25.93 -15.50
C ASN A 69 14.11 26.75 -15.36
N VAL A 70 13.78 27.60 -16.35
CA VAL A 70 12.57 28.42 -16.34
C VAL A 70 11.31 27.53 -16.42
N GLN A 71 11.42 26.38 -17.09
CA GLN A 71 10.32 25.39 -17.21
C GLN A 71 10.26 24.41 -16.01
N GLY A 72 11.08 24.60 -14.96
CA GLY A 72 11.11 23.68 -13.81
C GLY A 72 11.72 22.31 -14.11
N LYS A 73 12.41 22.17 -15.25
CA LYS A 73 13.03 20.90 -15.71
C LYS A 73 14.51 20.79 -15.39
N ASP A 74 15.07 21.67 -14.49
CA ASP A 74 16.48 21.56 -14.13
C ASP A 74 16.75 20.19 -13.48
N PRO A 75 17.62 19.36 -14.10
CA PRO A 75 17.93 18.02 -13.56
C PRO A 75 18.51 18.07 -12.16
N ILE A 76 19.10 19.19 -11.75
CA ILE A 76 19.71 19.39 -10.44
C ILE A 76 18.62 19.70 -9.40
N VAL A 77 17.70 20.59 -9.73
CA VAL A 77 16.53 20.89 -8.89
C VAL A 77 15.67 19.65 -8.76
N ALA A 78 15.46 18.95 -9.87
CA ALA A 78 14.74 17.67 -9.90
C ALA A 78 15.46 16.59 -9.05
N ALA A 79 16.79 16.48 -9.14
CA ALA A 79 17.57 15.53 -8.34
C ALA A 79 17.56 15.90 -6.83
N ALA A 80 17.65 17.17 -6.48
CA ALA A 80 17.56 17.64 -5.10
C ALA A 80 16.14 17.51 -4.52
N ALA A 81 15.12 17.76 -5.33
CA ALA A 81 13.72 17.50 -4.97
C ALA A 81 13.49 16.00 -4.76
N ARG A 82 14.01 15.16 -5.68
CA ARG A 82 14.00 13.70 -5.53
C ARG A 82 14.75 13.23 -4.28
N ALA A 83 15.88 13.87 -3.92
CA ALA A 83 16.62 13.52 -2.71
C ALA A 83 15.85 13.77 -1.41
N LYS A 84 14.97 14.77 -1.40
CA LYS A 84 14.07 15.09 -0.28
C LYS A 84 12.75 14.31 -0.32
N GLU A 85 12.49 13.58 -1.39
CA GLU A 85 11.26 12.82 -1.55
C GLU A 85 11.22 11.65 -0.57
N LYS A 86 10.04 11.42 0.00
CA LYS A 86 9.82 10.30 0.93
C LYS A 86 9.86 8.96 0.20
N THR A 87 10.45 7.97 0.85
CA THR A 87 10.35 6.58 0.40
C THR A 87 8.94 6.04 0.66
N PHE A 88 8.60 4.96 -0.02
CA PHE A 88 7.33 4.26 0.18
C PHE A 88 7.14 3.87 1.66
N GLU A 89 8.19 3.36 2.32
CA GLU A 89 8.16 2.97 3.73
C GLU A 89 7.87 4.14 4.68
N ILE A 90 8.47 5.31 4.45
CA ILE A 90 8.19 6.51 5.26
C ILE A 90 6.73 6.91 5.13
N VAL A 91 6.18 6.90 3.90
CA VAL A 91 4.78 7.24 3.65
C VAL A 91 3.84 6.18 4.24
N LEU A 92 4.21 4.90 4.16
CA LEU A 92 3.48 3.79 4.75
C LEU A 92 3.37 3.94 6.27
N ASN A 93 4.48 4.18 6.95
CA ASN A 93 4.53 4.35 8.39
C ASN A 93 3.69 5.56 8.83
N GLU A 94 3.79 6.68 8.12
CA GLU A 94 2.96 7.85 8.40
C GLU A 94 1.46 7.56 8.20
N TYR A 95 1.11 6.80 7.15
CA TYR A 95 -0.27 6.39 6.89
C TYR A 95 -0.81 5.50 8.00
N VAL A 96 -0.02 4.52 8.44
CA VAL A 96 -0.38 3.62 9.55
C VAL A 96 -0.63 4.43 10.82
N GLU A 97 0.26 5.33 11.19
CA GLU A 97 0.13 6.18 12.37
C GLU A 97 -1.10 7.08 12.32
N LYS A 98 -1.28 7.82 11.24
CA LYS A 98 -2.29 8.88 11.16
C LYS A 98 -3.67 8.41 10.72
N ARG A 99 -3.77 7.29 10.02
CA ARG A 99 -5.02 6.82 9.43
C ARG A 99 -5.47 5.47 9.92
N LEU A 100 -4.55 4.51 10.06
CA LEU A 100 -4.90 3.17 10.50
C LEU A 100 -5.19 3.11 12.01
N LYS A 101 -4.29 3.61 12.85
CA LYS A 101 -4.43 3.57 14.30
C LYS A 101 -5.67 4.34 14.81
N ASN A 102 -6.15 5.32 14.06
CA ASN A 102 -7.35 6.10 14.41
C ASN A 102 -8.67 5.43 14.00
N ARG A 103 -8.65 4.20 13.51
CA ARG A 103 -9.87 3.46 13.17
C ARG A 103 -10.51 2.85 14.40
N THR A 104 -11.83 2.92 14.47
CA THR A 104 -12.63 2.36 15.56
C THR A 104 -12.73 0.83 15.51
N ASP A 105 -12.64 0.22 14.32
CA ASP A 105 -12.73 -1.24 14.14
C ASP A 105 -11.37 -1.90 14.33
N LYS A 106 -11.11 -2.36 15.55
CA LYS A 106 -9.85 -2.99 15.95
C LYS A 106 -9.52 -4.26 15.16
N ASN A 107 -10.53 -5.04 14.75
CA ASN A 107 -10.30 -6.29 14.00
C ASN A 107 -9.87 -6.00 12.57
N LYS A 108 -10.50 -5.02 11.90
CA LYS A 108 -10.05 -4.59 10.58
C LYS A 108 -8.66 -3.96 10.63
N LEU A 109 -8.36 -3.21 11.68
CA LEU A 109 -7.03 -2.66 11.91
C LEU A 109 -5.98 -3.76 12.00
N LYS A 110 -6.20 -4.77 12.87
CA LYS A 110 -5.27 -5.89 13.06
C LYS A 110 -5.03 -6.66 11.76
N ASN A 111 -6.08 -6.95 11.00
CA ASN A 111 -5.97 -7.66 9.73
C ASN A 111 -5.23 -6.84 8.66
N GLU A 112 -5.53 -5.53 8.53
CA GLU A 112 -4.84 -4.65 7.57
C GLU A 112 -3.34 -4.50 7.95
N GLN A 113 -3.03 -4.38 9.26
CA GLN A 113 -1.66 -4.33 9.76
C GLN A 113 -0.91 -5.64 9.48
N SER A 114 -1.51 -6.78 9.81
CA SER A 114 -0.91 -8.10 9.53
C SER A 114 -0.61 -8.29 8.04
N ASN A 115 -1.50 -7.87 7.16
CA ASN A 115 -1.27 -7.93 5.72
C ASN A 115 -0.12 -7.01 5.27
N ILE A 116 -0.02 -5.81 5.83
CA ILE A 116 1.10 -4.88 5.57
C ILE A 116 2.41 -5.51 6.02
N ASP A 117 2.46 -6.04 7.24
CA ASP A 117 3.65 -6.65 7.79
C ASP A 117 4.12 -7.83 6.96
N CYS A 118 3.22 -8.75 6.61
CA CYS A 118 3.54 -9.94 5.82
C CYS A 118 3.94 -9.60 4.38
N TRP A 119 3.15 -8.80 3.68
CA TRP A 119 3.26 -8.67 2.23
C TRP A 119 4.02 -7.44 1.76
N LEU A 120 4.03 -6.34 2.51
CA LEU A 120 4.78 -5.14 2.13
C LEU A 120 6.11 -5.00 2.87
N LEU A 121 6.21 -5.51 4.11
CA LEU A 121 7.42 -5.39 4.91
C LEU A 121 8.23 -6.69 4.98
N GLY A 122 7.64 -7.83 4.67
CA GLY A 122 8.28 -9.14 4.76
C GLY A 122 8.42 -9.65 6.21
N ASN A 123 7.70 -9.04 7.15
CA ASN A 123 7.74 -9.40 8.57
C ASN A 123 6.69 -10.49 8.84
N THR A 124 7.06 -11.74 8.67
CA THR A 124 6.17 -12.89 8.84
C THR A 124 6.94 -14.12 9.32
N ASN A 125 6.25 -14.99 10.04
CA ASN A 125 6.75 -16.34 10.41
C ASN A 125 6.16 -17.44 9.50
N ASP A 126 5.32 -17.09 8.54
CA ASP A 126 4.76 -18.04 7.57
C ASP A 126 5.87 -18.46 6.58
N VAL A 127 6.22 -19.75 6.64
CA VAL A 127 7.32 -20.35 5.87
C VAL A 127 7.08 -20.20 4.35
N ASP A 128 5.85 -20.31 3.91
CA ASP A 128 5.55 -20.21 2.48
C ASP A 128 5.62 -18.76 1.99
N ILE A 129 5.18 -17.80 2.78
CA ILE A 129 5.34 -16.37 2.46
C ILE A 129 6.84 -16.03 2.44
N LEU A 130 7.63 -16.53 3.39
CA LEU A 130 9.08 -16.35 3.39
C LEU A 130 9.76 -16.95 2.16
N LYS A 131 9.28 -18.07 1.64
CA LYS A 131 9.77 -18.63 0.36
C LYS A 131 9.50 -17.68 -0.80
N VAL A 132 8.30 -17.11 -0.89
CA VAL A 132 7.96 -16.12 -1.93
C VAL A 132 8.86 -14.89 -1.82
N TRP A 133 9.08 -14.36 -0.61
CA TRP A 133 9.99 -13.23 -0.37
C TRP A 133 11.43 -13.54 -0.77
N LYS A 134 11.91 -14.75 -0.52
CA LYS A 134 13.27 -15.18 -0.89
C LYS A 134 13.46 -15.28 -2.41
N LEU A 135 12.46 -15.81 -3.13
CA LEU A 135 12.51 -16.01 -4.57
C LEU A 135 12.28 -14.72 -5.37
N HIS A 136 11.43 -13.83 -4.88
CA HIS A 136 10.97 -12.60 -5.56
C HIS A 136 11.33 -11.33 -4.78
N ARG A 137 12.50 -11.32 -4.16
CA ARG A 137 12.92 -10.23 -3.28
C ARG A 137 12.95 -8.87 -3.97
N GLU A 138 13.40 -8.83 -5.22
CA GLU A 138 13.50 -7.59 -5.99
C GLU A 138 12.12 -7.04 -6.34
N ASP A 139 11.21 -7.91 -6.78
CA ASP A 139 9.85 -7.56 -7.15
C ASP A 139 9.03 -7.08 -5.94
N LEU A 140 9.24 -7.71 -4.78
CA LEU A 140 8.51 -7.39 -3.55
C LEU A 140 9.09 -6.19 -2.79
N ASN A 141 10.37 -5.83 -3.03
CA ASN A 141 11.05 -4.77 -2.27
C ASN A 141 10.74 -3.36 -2.79
N ILE A 142 9.46 -3.00 -2.84
CA ILE A 142 9.04 -1.63 -3.18
C ILE A 142 9.22 -0.64 -2.03
N LYS A 143 9.38 -1.13 -0.79
CA LYS A 143 9.43 -0.31 0.43
C LYS A 143 10.58 0.69 0.46
N SER A 144 11.75 0.29 -0.05
CA SER A 144 12.94 1.14 -0.08
C SER A 144 12.94 2.15 -1.22
N LYS A 145 12.09 1.96 -2.23
CA LYS A 145 11.99 2.85 -3.39
C LYS A 145 11.34 4.18 -3.00
N ARG A 146 11.75 5.26 -3.66
CA ARG A 146 11.07 6.55 -3.54
C ARG A 146 9.73 6.49 -4.25
N MET A 147 8.75 7.25 -3.79
CA MET A 147 7.40 7.23 -4.37
C MET A 147 7.41 7.51 -5.88
N SER A 148 8.24 8.44 -6.37
CA SER A 148 8.33 8.77 -7.81
C SER A 148 9.07 7.72 -8.65
N SER A 149 9.89 6.87 -8.03
CA SER A 149 10.64 5.83 -8.74
C SER A 149 9.89 4.51 -8.88
N ILE A 150 8.73 4.37 -8.24
CA ILE A 150 7.89 3.19 -8.38
C ILE A 150 7.07 3.30 -9.66
N THR A 151 7.30 2.39 -10.57
CA THR A 151 6.64 2.34 -11.90
C THR A 151 5.40 1.46 -11.88
N LYS A 152 4.68 1.44 -13.00
CA LYS A 152 3.56 0.51 -13.21
C LYS A 152 4.06 -0.94 -13.27
N GLU A 153 5.20 -1.14 -13.88
CA GLU A 153 5.88 -2.43 -14.02
C GLU A 153 6.23 -3.00 -12.64
N ASP A 154 6.80 -2.18 -11.74
CA ASP A 154 7.07 -2.59 -10.37
C ASP A 154 5.82 -3.12 -9.66
N ILE A 155 4.67 -2.48 -9.87
CA ILE A 155 3.40 -2.91 -9.26
C ILE A 155 2.88 -4.19 -9.90
N ILE A 156 3.07 -4.35 -11.22
CA ILE A 156 2.70 -5.59 -11.94
C ILE A 156 3.54 -6.77 -11.43
N ASP A 157 4.85 -6.59 -11.30
CA ASP A 157 5.75 -7.66 -10.88
C ASP A 157 5.53 -8.00 -9.40
N TYR A 158 5.32 -6.99 -8.55
CA TYR A 158 4.86 -7.20 -7.18
C TYR A 158 3.56 -8.03 -7.12
N HIS A 159 2.56 -7.66 -7.93
CA HIS A 159 1.28 -8.38 -7.96
C HIS A 159 1.45 -9.83 -8.39
N LYS A 160 2.22 -10.10 -9.47
CA LYS A 160 2.53 -11.45 -9.94
C LYS A 160 3.21 -12.28 -8.85
N ALA A 161 4.23 -11.72 -8.19
CA ALA A 161 4.97 -12.41 -7.14
C ALA A 161 4.06 -12.83 -5.97
N VAL A 162 3.17 -11.94 -5.51
CA VAL A 162 2.20 -12.27 -4.45
C VAL A 162 1.15 -13.28 -4.93
N THR A 163 0.75 -13.23 -6.22
CA THR A 163 -0.26 -14.13 -6.81
C THR A 163 0.18 -15.58 -6.78
N ILE A 164 1.49 -15.87 -6.81
CA ILE A 164 2.05 -17.23 -6.69
C ILE A 164 1.51 -17.94 -5.44
N LYS A 165 1.39 -17.21 -4.34
CA LYS A 165 0.83 -17.77 -3.09
C LYS A 165 -0.67 -17.59 -3.02
N THR A 166 -1.19 -16.40 -3.38
CA THR A 166 -2.61 -16.09 -3.23
C THR A 166 -3.06 -14.88 -4.03
N SER A 167 -3.98 -15.12 -4.96
CA SER A 167 -4.63 -14.08 -5.76
C SER A 167 -5.40 -13.07 -4.89
N TYR A 168 -6.00 -13.53 -3.80
CA TYR A 168 -6.76 -12.66 -2.89
C TYR A 168 -5.86 -11.58 -2.28
N HIS A 169 -4.73 -11.97 -1.68
CA HIS A 169 -3.81 -11.00 -1.05
C HIS A 169 -3.11 -10.12 -2.09
N ALA A 170 -2.77 -10.66 -3.26
CA ALA A 170 -2.23 -9.86 -4.36
C ALA A 170 -3.16 -8.69 -4.72
N ASN A 171 -4.44 -8.99 -4.94
CA ASN A 171 -5.46 -7.98 -5.25
C ASN A 171 -5.67 -6.99 -4.10
N GLN A 172 -5.67 -7.46 -2.84
CA GLN A 172 -5.83 -6.58 -1.68
C GLN A 172 -4.64 -5.64 -1.49
N MET A 173 -3.42 -6.15 -1.68
CA MET A 173 -2.21 -5.34 -1.50
C MET A 173 -2.09 -4.27 -2.58
N VAL A 174 -2.41 -4.57 -3.83
CA VAL A 174 -2.41 -3.53 -4.88
C VAL A 174 -3.49 -2.47 -4.65
N LYS A 175 -4.67 -2.87 -4.16
CA LYS A 175 -5.69 -1.90 -3.70
C LYS A 175 -5.17 -1.01 -2.58
N PHE A 176 -4.41 -1.59 -1.65
CA PHE A 176 -3.78 -0.84 -0.56
C PHE A 176 -2.69 0.09 -1.07
N ILE A 177 -1.79 -0.38 -1.94
CA ILE A 177 -0.74 0.44 -2.57
C ILE A 177 -1.37 1.63 -3.30
N ARG A 178 -2.42 1.40 -4.09
CA ARG A 178 -3.17 2.47 -4.77
C ARG A 178 -3.68 3.52 -3.78
N LYS A 179 -4.22 3.09 -2.66
CA LYS A 179 -4.71 3.97 -1.59
C LYS A 179 -3.58 4.78 -0.95
N LEU A 180 -2.40 4.15 -0.76
CA LEU A 180 -1.22 4.83 -0.23
C LEU A 180 -0.68 5.90 -1.18
N PHE A 181 -0.64 5.63 -2.48
CA PHE A 181 -0.28 6.63 -3.49
C PHE A 181 -1.26 7.82 -3.51
N ASN A 182 -2.57 7.56 -3.40
CA ASN A 182 -3.57 8.63 -3.31
C ASN A 182 -3.38 9.46 -2.03
N TYR A 183 -3.03 8.83 -0.92
CA TYR A 183 -2.69 9.54 0.31
C TYR A 183 -1.45 10.41 0.14
N ALA A 184 -0.38 9.88 -0.46
CA ALA A 184 0.85 10.61 -0.76
C ALA A 184 0.58 11.83 -1.67
N LYS A 185 -0.26 11.66 -2.70
CA LYS A 185 -0.68 12.74 -3.59
C LYS A 185 -1.46 13.83 -2.84
N GLY A 186 -2.40 13.45 -1.99
CA GLY A 186 -3.15 14.39 -1.13
C GLY A 186 -2.27 15.16 -0.13
N ARG A 187 -1.14 14.58 0.27
CA ARG A 187 -0.13 15.21 1.15
C ARG A 187 0.96 15.96 0.39
N ARG A 188 0.90 15.99 -0.94
CA ARG A 188 1.94 16.58 -1.81
C ARG A 188 3.33 15.94 -1.65
N TYR A 189 3.40 14.67 -1.23
CA TYR A 189 4.63 13.89 -1.19
C TYR A 189 4.97 13.27 -2.53
N PHE A 190 3.99 13.24 -3.43
CA PHE A 190 4.07 12.68 -4.77
C PHE A 190 3.17 13.49 -5.72
N THR A 191 3.68 13.84 -6.88
CA THR A 191 2.99 14.68 -7.88
C THR A 191 2.62 13.93 -9.15
N GLY A 192 3.19 12.73 -9.37
CA GLY A 192 2.96 11.91 -10.56
C GLY A 192 1.58 11.23 -10.59
N ASP A 193 1.36 10.45 -11.63
CA ASP A 193 0.19 9.57 -11.72
C ASP A 193 0.38 8.34 -10.84
N ASN A 194 -0.71 7.90 -10.23
CA ASN A 194 -0.67 6.74 -9.35
C ASN A 194 -0.41 5.45 -10.17
N PRO A 195 0.76 4.80 -10.00
CA PRO A 195 1.14 3.64 -10.81
C PRO A 195 0.22 2.43 -10.60
N ALA A 196 -0.46 2.35 -9.45
CA ALA A 196 -1.43 1.30 -9.15
C ALA A 196 -2.85 1.62 -9.64
N SER A 197 -3.07 2.72 -10.37
CA SER A 197 -4.41 3.13 -10.85
C SER A 197 -5.00 2.16 -11.88
N MET A 198 -4.14 1.47 -12.63
CA MET A 198 -4.52 0.50 -13.66
C MET A 198 -5.18 -0.77 -13.10
N PHE A 199 -4.91 -1.12 -11.83
CA PHE A 199 -5.48 -2.29 -11.19
C PHE A 199 -6.95 -2.08 -10.81
N LYS A 200 -7.78 -1.94 -11.84
CA LYS A 200 -9.24 -1.92 -11.75
C LYS A 200 -9.81 -2.97 -12.72
N GLY A 201 -10.77 -3.75 -12.27
CA GLY A 201 -11.41 -4.74 -13.15
C GLY A 201 -10.45 -5.84 -13.63
N ASN A 202 -10.20 -5.91 -14.92
CA ASN A 202 -9.50 -7.00 -15.62
C ASN A 202 -8.03 -7.26 -15.19
N TYR A 203 -7.41 -6.34 -14.46
CA TYR A 203 -6.04 -6.54 -13.94
C TYR A 203 -6.00 -7.27 -12.58
N ASN A 204 -7.15 -7.53 -11.96
CA ASN A 204 -7.17 -8.35 -10.76
C ASN A 204 -6.97 -9.81 -11.12
N ALA A 205 -6.12 -10.51 -10.36
CA ALA A 205 -6.00 -11.95 -10.48
C ALA A 205 -7.33 -12.62 -10.09
N GLU A 206 -7.67 -13.67 -10.82
CA GLU A 206 -8.89 -14.43 -10.58
C GLU A 206 -8.85 -15.07 -9.18
N ILE A 207 -9.90 -14.87 -8.41
CA ILE A 207 -10.07 -15.53 -7.11
C ILE A 207 -10.95 -16.74 -7.39
N LYS A 208 -10.39 -17.93 -7.19
CA LYS A 208 -11.19 -19.15 -7.24
C LYS A 208 -12.24 -19.08 -6.13
N ASP A 209 -13.50 -19.13 -6.50
CA ASP A 209 -14.57 -19.28 -5.53
C ASP A 209 -14.42 -20.63 -4.82
N HIS A 210 -14.31 -20.58 -3.51
CA HIS A 210 -14.44 -21.79 -2.69
C HIS A 210 -15.93 -22.13 -2.63
N SER A 211 -16.35 -22.96 -3.56
CA SER A 211 -17.70 -23.52 -3.59
C SER A 211 -17.81 -24.79 -2.75
N ASP A 212 -16.87 -25.04 -1.86
CA ASP A 212 -16.90 -26.19 -0.95
C ASP A 212 -18.08 -26.02 -0.01
N TYR A 213 -19.10 -26.82 -0.22
CA TYR A 213 -20.25 -26.91 0.65
C TYR A 213 -20.38 -28.35 1.16
N TYR A 214 -20.81 -28.46 2.40
CA TYR A 214 -21.09 -29.76 2.98
C TYR A 214 -22.41 -30.30 2.42
N GLY A 215 -22.41 -31.53 1.90
CA GLY A 215 -23.61 -32.22 1.51
C GLY A 215 -24.54 -32.50 2.70
N SER A 216 -25.80 -32.88 2.45
CA SER A 216 -26.75 -33.15 3.52
C SER A 216 -26.29 -34.24 4.51
N ALA A 217 -25.58 -35.26 4.01
CA ALA A 217 -24.99 -36.31 4.85
C ALA A 217 -23.92 -35.81 5.81
N ASP A 218 -23.07 -34.89 5.35
CA ASP A 218 -22.02 -34.31 6.18
C ASP A 218 -22.59 -33.32 7.18
N MET A 219 -23.59 -32.54 6.79
CA MET A 219 -24.33 -31.67 7.69
C MET A 219 -25.00 -32.48 8.80
N HIS A 220 -25.57 -33.65 8.51
CA HIS A 220 -26.13 -34.53 9.52
C HIS A 220 -25.08 -35.03 10.52
N LYS A 221 -23.90 -35.45 10.03
CA LYS A 221 -22.76 -35.85 10.90
C LYS A 221 -22.31 -34.70 11.80
N ILE A 222 -22.19 -33.47 11.27
CA ILE A 222 -21.80 -32.28 12.02
C ILE A 222 -22.81 -32.00 13.15
N ILE A 223 -24.12 -32.08 12.86
CA ILE A 223 -25.18 -31.85 13.84
C ILE A 223 -25.10 -32.92 14.97
N LEU A 224 -24.99 -34.19 14.62
CA LEU A 224 -24.90 -35.29 15.58
C LEU A 224 -23.62 -35.13 16.45
N ALA A 225 -22.49 -34.81 15.85
CA ALA A 225 -21.25 -34.57 16.58
C ALA A 225 -21.37 -33.38 17.55
N ALA A 226 -21.97 -32.27 17.10
CA ALA A 226 -22.19 -31.09 17.96
C ALA A 226 -23.13 -31.41 19.12
N LEU A 227 -24.23 -32.16 18.88
CA LEU A 227 -25.14 -32.62 19.95
C LEU A 227 -24.46 -33.55 20.97
N LYS A 228 -23.61 -34.47 20.49
CA LYS A 228 -22.82 -35.35 21.37
C LYS A 228 -21.85 -34.58 22.21
N LEU A 229 -21.08 -33.66 21.61
CA LEU A 229 -20.06 -32.86 22.28
C LEU A 229 -20.66 -31.80 23.23
N SER A 230 -21.89 -31.34 22.98
CA SER A 230 -22.58 -30.37 23.86
C SER A 230 -22.89 -30.91 25.27
N LYS A 231 -22.81 -32.23 25.47
CA LYS A 231 -22.89 -32.85 26.80
C LYS A 231 -21.71 -32.52 27.69
N ASN A 232 -20.56 -32.21 27.08
CA ASN A 232 -19.38 -31.72 27.80
C ASN A 232 -19.57 -30.22 28.10
N HIS A 233 -19.44 -29.85 29.39
CA HIS A 233 -19.65 -28.48 29.88
C HIS A 233 -18.74 -27.45 29.15
N GLU A 234 -17.46 -27.75 28.97
CA GLU A 234 -16.48 -26.87 28.37
C GLU A 234 -16.78 -26.62 26.87
N LYS A 235 -17.30 -27.61 26.16
CA LYS A 235 -17.59 -27.57 24.72
C LYS A 235 -18.99 -27.09 24.41
N ARG A 236 -19.88 -27.05 25.39
CA ARG A 236 -21.32 -26.78 25.21
C ARG A 236 -21.61 -25.50 24.48
N VAL A 237 -21.00 -24.39 24.90
CA VAL A 237 -21.25 -23.05 24.29
C VAL A 237 -20.87 -23.03 22.81
N ALA A 238 -19.71 -23.59 22.48
CA ALA A 238 -19.25 -23.67 21.10
C ALA A 238 -20.18 -24.53 20.24
N CYS A 239 -20.60 -25.68 20.75
CA CYS A 239 -21.52 -26.58 20.05
C CYS A 239 -22.89 -25.96 19.85
N TYR A 240 -23.43 -25.25 20.82
CA TYR A 240 -24.69 -24.53 20.70
C TYR A 240 -24.59 -23.39 19.67
N GLY A 241 -23.47 -22.67 19.64
CA GLY A 241 -23.22 -21.66 18.62
C GLY A 241 -23.14 -22.23 17.19
N ILE A 242 -22.48 -23.39 17.03
CA ILE A 242 -22.45 -24.10 15.75
C ILE A 242 -23.85 -24.48 15.31
N LEU A 243 -24.63 -25.14 16.19
CA LEU A 243 -26.01 -25.53 15.88
C LEU A 243 -26.91 -24.35 15.56
N ALA A 244 -26.79 -23.24 16.31
CA ALA A 244 -27.50 -22.00 16.03
C ALA A 244 -27.12 -21.42 14.66
N SER A 245 -25.84 -21.44 14.31
CA SER A 245 -25.37 -20.97 13.01
C SER A 245 -25.94 -21.79 11.84
N LEU A 246 -26.01 -23.13 12.01
CA LEU A 246 -26.61 -24.04 11.02
C LEU A 246 -28.11 -23.85 10.89
N LEU A 247 -28.81 -23.66 12.00
CA LEU A 247 -30.25 -23.55 12.04
C LEU A 247 -30.80 -22.23 11.51
N CYS A 248 -30.06 -21.13 11.72
CA CYS A 248 -30.47 -19.80 11.26
C CYS A 248 -29.60 -19.24 10.13
N GLY A 249 -28.49 -19.90 9.75
CA GLY A 249 -27.60 -19.41 8.70
C GLY A 249 -26.97 -18.03 9.01
N GLY A 250 -26.86 -17.68 10.29
CA GLY A 250 -26.24 -16.45 10.74
C GLY A 250 -24.72 -16.55 10.70
N ARG A 251 -24.04 -15.39 10.62
CA ARG A 251 -22.58 -15.32 10.72
C ARG A 251 -22.15 -15.65 12.14
N PRO A 252 -21.31 -16.71 12.35
CA PRO A 252 -20.99 -17.16 13.70
C PRO A 252 -20.50 -16.03 14.62
N GLN A 253 -19.43 -15.34 14.25
CA GLN A 253 -18.78 -14.36 15.13
C GLN A 253 -19.57 -13.06 15.31
N SER A 254 -20.22 -12.57 14.27
CA SER A 254 -20.86 -11.24 14.32
C SER A 254 -22.35 -11.27 14.66
N GLU A 255 -23.01 -12.39 14.42
CA GLU A 255 -24.47 -12.48 14.55
C GLU A 255 -24.90 -13.52 15.61
N ILE A 256 -24.21 -14.67 15.69
CA ILE A 256 -24.63 -15.75 16.58
C ILE A 256 -23.96 -15.66 17.96
N PHE A 257 -22.61 -15.59 18.01
CA PHE A 257 -21.91 -15.58 19.30
C PHE A 257 -22.06 -14.28 20.08
N ASN A 258 -22.46 -13.19 19.40
CA ASN A 258 -22.74 -11.91 20.04
C ASN A 258 -24.25 -11.69 20.30
N LEU A 259 -25.08 -12.72 20.11
CA LEU A 259 -26.52 -12.62 20.31
C LEU A 259 -26.84 -12.52 21.80
N THR A 260 -27.64 -11.54 22.17
CA THR A 260 -28.12 -11.33 23.54
C THR A 260 -29.58 -11.70 23.68
N VAL A 261 -30.02 -12.02 24.88
CA VAL A 261 -31.38 -12.53 25.15
C VAL A 261 -32.46 -11.51 24.73
N ASP A 262 -32.19 -10.22 24.92
CA ASP A 262 -33.07 -9.13 24.54
C ASP A 262 -33.25 -8.94 23.02
N GLN A 263 -32.44 -9.62 22.22
CA GLN A 263 -32.56 -9.66 20.77
C GLN A 263 -33.43 -10.83 20.27
N ILE A 264 -33.77 -11.77 21.16
CA ILE A 264 -34.48 -12.98 20.83
C ILE A 264 -35.98 -12.84 21.18
N ASP A 265 -36.82 -12.80 20.19
CA ASP A 265 -38.28 -12.78 20.37
C ASP A 265 -38.85 -14.16 20.04
N ILE A 266 -38.97 -14.99 21.07
CA ILE A 266 -39.51 -16.37 20.95
C ILE A 266 -40.98 -16.33 20.54
N LYS A 267 -41.74 -15.37 21.07
CA LYS A 267 -43.19 -15.24 20.79
C LYS A 267 -43.45 -14.98 19.31
N ASN A 268 -42.74 -14.04 18.74
CA ASN A 268 -42.86 -13.67 17.32
C ASN A 268 -41.90 -14.48 16.42
N LYS A 269 -41.16 -15.43 16.98
CA LYS A 269 -40.24 -16.33 16.25
C LYS A 269 -39.25 -15.54 15.41
N CYS A 270 -38.57 -14.52 15.99
CA CYS A 270 -37.60 -13.72 15.28
C CYS A 270 -36.41 -13.31 16.16
N ILE A 271 -35.35 -12.91 15.50
CA ILE A 271 -34.13 -12.34 16.13
C ILE A 271 -33.93 -10.93 15.57
N HIS A 272 -33.76 -9.96 16.47
CA HIS A 272 -33.50 -8.55 16.16
C HIS A 272 -32.01 -8.26 16.25
N TYR A 273 -31.31 -8.16 15.12
CA TYR A 273 -29.90 -7.83 15.07
C TYR A 273 -29.70 -6.32 15.18
N LYS A 274 -29.16 -5.83 16.30
CA LYS A 274 -28.89 -4.40 16.55
C LYS A 274 -27.68 -3.89 15.77
N LYS A 275 -26.72 -4.77 15.49
CA LYS A 275 -25.50 -4.45 14.73
C LYS A 275 -25.15 -5.61 13.80
N SER A 276 -25.24 -5.39 12.50
CA SER A 276 -24.76 -6.30 11.48
C SER A 276 -24.00 -5.54 10.38
N LYS A 277 -23.43 -6.25 9.40
CA LYS A 277 -22.76 -5.63 8.24
C LYS A 277 -23.70 -4.74 7.41
N VAL A 278 -24.98 -5.01 7.45
CA VAL A 278 -26.03 -4.29 6.69
C VAL A 278 -26.87 -3.35 7.58
N GLY A 279 -26.46 -3.14 8.82
CA GLY A 279 -27.22 -2.32 9.79
C GLY A 279 -28.10 -3.14 10.71
N GLN A 280 -29.20 -2.54 11.20
CA GLN A 280 -30.20 -3.22 12.02
C GLN A 280 -31.16 -3.97 11.10
N TRP A 281 -31.51 -5.21 11.48
CA TRP A 281 -32.47 -6.01 10.74
C TRP A 281 -33.07 -7.11 11.62
N THR A 282 -34.24 -7.62 11.21
CA THR A 282 -34.96 -8.69 11.91
C THR A 282 -34.97 -9.92 11.04
N ARG A 283 -34.70 -11.07 11.63
CA ARG A 283 -34.69 -12.35 10.96
C ARG A 283 -35.75 -13.27 11.54
N PRO A 284 -36.67 -13.82 10.75
CA PRO A 284 -37.53 -14.90 11.20
C PRO A 284 -36.72 -16.17 11.45
N ILE A 285 -37.10 -16.93 12.46
CA ILE A 285 -36.47 -18.18 12.83
C ILE A 285 -37.45 -19.33 12.72
N ASN A 286 -36.92 -20.49 12.32
CA ASN A 286 -37.72 -21.68 12.19
C ASN A 286 -38.01 -22.34 13.56
N PRO A 287 -39.00 -23.23 13.67
CA PRO A 287 -39.38 -23.89 14.95
C PRO A 287 -38.22 -24.64 15.60
N ARG A 288 -37.30 -25.24 14.82
CA ARG A 288 -36.11 -25.93 15.35
C ARG A 288 -35.14 -24.98 16.03
N MET A 289 -35.00 -23.81 15.47
CA MET A 289 -34.16 -22.75 16.09
C MET A 289 -34.83 -22.22 17.35
N VAL A 290 -36.13 -22.05 17.38
CA VAL A 290 -36.88 -21.68 18.60
C VAL A 290 -36.60 -22.68 19.72
N ALA A 291 -36.81 -23.97 19.47
CA ALA A 291 -36.54 -25.03 20.45
C ALA A 291 -35.08 -25.07 20.91
N HIS A 292 -34.15 -24.80 20.00
CA HIS A 292 -32.71 -24.71 20.33
C HIS A 292 -32.38 -23.53 21.24
N LEU A 293 -32.97 -22.35 20.95
CA LEU A 293 -32.79 -21.16 21.81
C LEU A 293 -33.41 -21.34 23.18
N GLU A 294 -34.59 -21.95 23.28
CA GLU A 294 -35.20 -22.29 24.59
C GLU A 294 -34.31 -23.24 25.41
N LEU A 295 -33.69 -24.23 24.76
CA LEU A 295 -32.74 -25.13 25.40
C LEU A 295 -31.49 -24.35 25.94
N ILE A 296 -30.98 -23.46 25.14
CA ILE A 296 -29.80 -22.59 25.55
C ILE A 296 -30.21 -21.73 26.74
N MET A 297 -31.37 -21.11 26.71
CA MET A 297 -31.86 -20.21 27.76
C MET A 297 -32.07 -20.98 29.08
N LYS A 298 -32.64 -22.19 29.01
CA LYS A 298 -32.80 -23.06 30.18
C LYS A 298 -31.48 -23.56 30.75
N ALA A 299 -30.45 -23.72 29.94
CA ALA A 299 -29.15 -24.16 30.39
C ALA A 299 -28.30 -23.05 31.08
N ARG A 300 -28.79 -21.80 31.04
CA ARG A 300 -28.19 -20.61 31.69
C ARG A 300 -28.79 -20.28 33.04
N SER A 301 -30.02 -20.73 33.31
CA SER A 301 -30.69 -20.66 34.59
C SER A 301 -30.22 -21.79 35.53
#